data_69a6d5e7b0e98ff95855271e20f27d1e
#
_entry.id   69a6d5e7b0e98ff95855271e20f27d1e
#
_cell.length_a   1.000
_cell.length_b   1.000
_cell.length_c   1.000
_cell.angle_alpha   90.00
_cell.angle_beta   90.00
_cell.angle_gamma   90.00
#
_symmetry.space_group_name_H-M   'P 1'
#
loop_
_entity.id
_entity.type
_entity.pdbx_description
1 polymer ?
#
loop_
_entity_poly.entity_id
_entity_poly.type
_entity_poly.pdbx_seq_one_letter_code
_entity_poly.pdbx_strand_id
1 'polypeptide(L)'
;SQFSQLKIDSMLYDSSSEELSRRIHDTFGERVFDGITSEELKDLKEQLADEDIKITDKKLTTLTSSDKWKERKALVEMAEKIMQRVGTDVWMNFNSFIDKVTAAAKEIDKKVKATTVNAIARAMSETCEEADPVVKKIHKRGSKDVERLMFTYCIPSERLSDYGVIEDDKGNYVEYESDSDLRDSEKICVKEDIYDYFLREVRPYVADAWINIPATKIG
;
A
#
# COMPACT_ATOMS: atom_id res chain seq x y z
N SER A 1 -10.23 10.19 -0.86
CA SER A 1 -10.65 8.89 -1.43
C SER A 1 -12.00 9.03 -2.12
N GLN A 2 -12.18 8.40 -3.27
CA GLN A 2 -13.43 8.46 -4.04
C GLN A 2 -13.50 7.28 -5.00
N PHE A 3 -14.66 6.59 -5.06
CA PHE A 3 -14.92 5.63 -6.11
C PHE A 3 -15.17 6.32 -7.45
N SER A 4 -14.55 5.82 -8.51
CA SER A 4 -14.83 6.19 -9.88
C SER A 4 -14.65 4.97 -10.80
N GLN A 5 -15.44 4.90 -11.88
CA GLN A 5 -15.32 3.80 -12.83
C GLN A 5 -13.93 3.74 -13.45
N LEU A 6 -13.33 4.90 -13.77
CA LEU A 6 -11.99 4.98 -14.32
C LEU A 6 -10.93 4.32 -13.41
N LYS A 7 -11.00 4.59 -12.10
CA LYS A 7 -10.08 3.96 -11.12
C LYS A 7 -10.32 2.47 -11.00
N ILE A 8 -11.59 2.03 -11.04
CA ILE A 8 -11.95 0.61 -11.00
C ILE A 8 -11.42 -0.10 -12.25
N ASP A 9 -11.63 0.45 -13.43
CA ASP A 9 -11.17 -0.13 -14.70
C ASP A 9 -9.64 -0.25 -14.74
N SER A 10 -8.93 0.72 -14.15
CA SER A 10 -7.47 0.68 -14.06
C SER A 10 -6.94 -0.46 -13.19
N MET A 11 -7.73 -0.97 -12.24
CA MET A 11 -7.34 -2.10 -11.38
C MET A 11 -7.19 -3.43 -12.14
N LEU A 12 -7.71 -3.53 -13.37
CA LEU A 12 -7.48 -4.69 -14.24
C LEU A 12 -6.02 -4.81 -14.67
N TYR A 13 -5.29 -3.71 -14.67
CA TYR A 13 -3.93 -3.62 -15.16
C TYR A 13 -2.89 -3.62 -14.04
N ASP A 14 -1.65 -3.96 -14.37
CA ASP A 14 -0.55 -3.95 -13.42
C ASP A 14 -0.10 -2.51 -13.15
N SER A 15 -0.28 -2.00 -11.93
CA SER A 15 0.03 -0.60 -11.59
C SER A 15 1.50 -0.22 -11.79
N SER A 16 2.43 -1.19 -11.70
CA SER A 16 3.86 -0.96 -11.94
C SER A 16 4.25 -0.97 -13.41
N SER A 17 3.34 -1.33 -14.31
CA SER A 17 3.54 -1.47 -15.74
C SER A 17 2.21 -1.38 -16.49
N GLU A 18 1.43 -0.35 -16.16
CA GLU A 18 0.06 -0.21 -16.65
C GLU A 18 -0.02 -0.13 -18.17
N GLU A 19 0.81 0.69 -18.80
CA GLU A 19 0.85 0.85 -20.25
C GLU A 19 1.12 -0.48 -20.96
N LEU A 20 2.13 -1.23 -20.50
CA LEU A 20 2.45 -2.53 -21.08
C LEU A 20 1.36 -3.57 -20.82
N SER A 21 0.75 -3.53 -19.62
CA SER A 21 -0.37 -4.41 -19.28
C SER A 21 -1.61 -4.11 -20.16
N ARG A 22 -1.92 -2.84 -20.41
CA ARG A 22 -2.97 -2.43 -21.35
C ARG A 22 -2.68 -2.94 -22.76
N ARG A 23 -1.47 -2.75 -23.26
CA ARG A 23 -1.05 -3.23 -24.56
C ARG A 23 -1.20 -4.76 -24.72
N ILE A 24 -0.83 -5.53 -23.68
CA ILE A 24 -1.03 -6.98 -23.64
C ILE A 24 -2.52 -7.32 -23.78
N HIS A 25 -3.36 -6.62 -23.04
CA HIS A 25 -4.81 -6.82 -23.12
C HIS A 25 -5.38 -6.41 -24.49
N ASP A 26 -4.93 -5.32 -25.08
CA ASP A 26 -5.33 -4.89 -26.41
C ASP A 26 -4.92 -5.88 -27.50
N THR A 27 -3.77 -6.54 -27.34
CA THR A 27 -3.27 -7.53 -28.28
C THR A 27 -4.01 -8.87 -28.19
N PHE A 28 -4.31 -9.35 -26.98
CA PHE A 28 -4.83 -10.71 -26.76
C PHE A 28 -6.31 -10.74 -26.34
N GLY A 29 -6.89 -9.59 -25.93
CA GLY A 29 -8.28 -9.50 -25.48
C GLY A 29 -8.55 -10.45 -24.31
N GLU A 30 -9.74 -11.07 -24.31
CA GLU A 30 -10.17 -12.03 -23.26
C GLU A 30 -9.27 -13.26 -23.12
N ARG A 31 -8.42 -13.54 -24.09
CA ARG A 31 -7.48 -14.67 -24.05
C ARG A 31 -6.44 -14.56 -22.94
N VAL A 32 -6.19 -13.34 -22.43
CA VAL A 32 -5.31 -13.15 -21.27
C VAL A 32 -5.79 -13.94 -20.04
N PHE A 33 -7.08 -14.22 -19.94
CA PHE A 33 -7.66 -14.99 -18.85
C PHE A 33 -7.53 -16.52 -19.06
N ASP A 34 -7.40 -16.97 -20.30
CA ASP A 34 -7.31 -18.41 -20.62
C ASP A 34 -5.87 -18.89 -20.70
N GLY A 35 -4.97 -17.97 -20.98
CA GLY A 35 -3.54 -18.21 -21.12
C GLY A 35 -3.02 -17.91 -22.54
N ILE A 36 -1.81 -17.38 -22.60
CA ILE A 36 -1.10 -17.03 -23.82
C ILE A 36 -0.07 -18.11 -24.07
N THR A 37 0.03 -18.60 -25.30
CA THR A 37 0.97 -19.68 -25.67
C THR A 37 2.43 -19.20 -25.66
N SER A 38 3.37 -20.14 -25.55
CA SER A 38 4.80 -19.80 -25.56
C SER A 38 5.27 -19.17 -26.87
N GLU A 39 4.63 -19.52 -27.99
CA GLU A 39 4.91 -18.94 -29.31
C GLU A 39 4.47 -17.47 -29.35
N GLU A 40 3.25 -17.18 -28.92
CA GLU A 40 2.72 -15.83 -28.84
C GLU A 40 3.50 -14.93 -27.87
N LEU A 41 4.00 -15.50 -26.77
CA LEU A 41 4.88 -14.76 -25.85
C LEU A 41 6.21 -14.40 -26.49
N LYS A 42 6.75 -15.28 -27.35
CA LYS A 42 7.96 -15.02 -28.11
C LYS A 42 7.74 -13.91 -29.13
N ASP A 43 6.64 -13.99 -29.89
CA ASP A 43 6.28 -12.97 -30.87
C ASP A 43 6.07 -11.60 -30.21
N LEU A 44 5.37 -11.56 -29.08
CA LEU A 44 5.21 -10.34 -28.31
C LEU A 44 6.54 -9.75 -27.84
N LYS A 45 7.47 -10.61 -27.37
CA LYS A 45 8.79 -10.17 -26.93
C LYS A 45 9.61 -9.60 -28.09
N GLU A 46 9.55 -10.21 -29.26
CA GLU A 46 10.22 -9.70 -30.47
C GLU A 46 9.63 -8.33 -30.89
N GLN A 47 8.30 -8.19 -30.91
CA GLN A 47 7.64 -6.91 -31.20
C GLN A 47 8.03 -5.80 -30.22
N LEU A 48 8.10 -6.11 -28.91
CA LEU A 48 8.53 -5.14 -27.91
C LEU A 48 10.01 -4.74 -28.08
N ALA A 49 10.86 -5.67 -28.48
CA ALA A 49 12.27 -5.40 -28.75
C ALA A 49 12.47 -4.52 -29.98
N ASP A 50 11.69 -4.71 -31.04
CA ASP A 50 11.71 -3.89 -32.25
C ASP A 50 11.29 -2.42 -31.95
N GLU A 51 10.50 -2.20 -30.91
CA GLU A 51 10.10 -0.89 -30.42
C GLU A 51 11.02 -0.34 -29.31
N ASP A 52 12.18 -0.95 -29.10
CA ASP A 52 13.16 -0.57 -28.07
C ASP A 52 12.66 -0.70 -26.62
N ILE A 53 11.58 -1.49 -26.40
CA ILE A 53 11.01 -1.77 -25.08
C ILE A 53 11.70 -2.99 -24.48
N LYS A 54 12.59 -2.75 -23.51
CA LYS A 54 13.32 -3.81 -22.83
C LYS A 54 12.49 -4.41 -21.70
N ILE A 55 12.17 -5.69 -21.80
CA ILE A 55 11.46 -6.45 -20.78
C ILE A 55 12.19 -7.73 -20.43
N THR A 56 12.28 -8.07 -19.15
CA THR A 56 12.82 -9.35 -18.69
C THR A 56 11.80 -10.47 -18.86
N ASP A 57 12.25 -11.70 -19.10
CA ASP A 57 11.35 -12.87 -19.23
C ASP A 57 10.48 -13.06 -17.98
N LYS A 58 11.03 -12.83 -16.79
CA LYS A 58 10.29 -12.89 -15.54
C LYS A 58 9.13 -11.86 -15.50
N LYS A 59 9.38 -10.64 -15.95
CA LYS A 59 8.35 -9.59 -15.97
C LYS A 59 7.28 -9.90 -17.00
N LEU A 60 7.68 -10.36 -18.20
CA LEU A 60 6.74 -10.74 -19.26
C LEU A 60 5.84 -11.88 -18.78
N THR A 61 6.41 -12.97 -18.23
CA THR A 61 5.64 -14.09 -17.68
C THR A 61 4.68 -13.65 -16.60
N THR A 62 5.07 -12.70 -15.73
CA THR A 62 4.17 -12.16 -14.68
C THR A 62 3.01 -11.38 -15.28
N LEU A 63 3.27 -10.52 -16.28
CA LEU A 63 2.25 -9.70 -16.93
C LEU A 63 1.27 -10.49 -17.80
N THR A 64 1.70 -11.65 -18.31
CA THR A 64 0.88 -12.52 -19.17
C THR A 64 0.26 -13.71 -18.42
N SER A 65 0.47 -13.81 -17.10
CA SER A 65 -0.10 -14.88 -16.27
C SER A 65 -1.62 -14.78 -16.20
N SER A 66 -2.34 -15.80 -16.69
CA SER A 66 -3.79 -15.88 -16.65
C SER A 66 -4.35 -15.82 -15.21
N ASP A 67 -3.64 -16.41 -14.25
CA ASP A 67 -4.05 -16.33 -12.84
C ASP A 67 -4.01 -14.89 -12.31
N LYS A 68 -3.01 -14.11 -12.70
CA LYS A 68 -2.92 -12.70 -12.33
C LYS A 68 -4.03 -11.87 -12.96
N TRP A 69 -4.39 -12.13 -14.19
CA TRP A 69 -5.52 -11.49 -14.85
C TRP A 69 -6.84 -11.84 -14.17
N LYS A 70 -7.06 -13.11 -13.83
CA LYS A 70 -8.25 -13.54 -13.08
C LYS A 70 -8.32 -12.91 -11.68
N GLU A 71 -7.20 -12.85 -10.97
CA GLU A 71 -7.15 -12.17 -9.67
C GLU A 71 -7.56 -10.69 -9.78
N ARG A 72 -7.04 -9.96 -10.78
CA ARG A 72 -7.40 -8.55 -11.02
C ARG A 72 -8.85 -8.38 -11.45
N LYS A 73 -9.35 -9.24 -12.33
CA LYS A 73 -10.77 -9.23 -12.73
C LYS A 73 -11.68 -9.39 -11.52
N ALA A 74 -11.37 -10.33 -10.63
CA ALA A 74 -12.13 -10.51 -9.39
C ALA A 74 -12.06 -9.28 -8.46
N LEU A 75 -10.93 -8.56 -8.43
CA LEU A 75 -10.83 -7.28 -7.70
C LEU A 75 -11.70 -6.19 -8.32
N VAL A 76 -11.72 -6.07 -9.65
CA VAL A 76 -12.60 -5.13 -10.39
C VAL A 76 -14.07 -5.42 -10.07
N GLU A 77 -14.51 -6.66 -10.23
CA GLU A 77 -15.89 -7.07 -9.94
C GLU A 77 -16.31 -6.80 -8.48
N MET A 78 -15.40 -7.01 -7.54
CA MET A 78 -15.64 -6.69 -6.14
C MET A 78 -15.72 -5.18 -5.92
N ALA A 79 -14.83 -4.40 -6.53
CA ALA A 79 -14.82 -2.94 -6.42
C ALA A 79 -16.11 -2.32 -6.98
N GLU A 80 -16.62 -2.81 -8.10
CA GLU A 80 -17.91 -2.38 -8.69
C GLU A 80 -19.08 -2.63 -7.72
N LYS A 81 -19.13 -3.82 -7.13
CA LYS A 81 -20.17 -4.16 -6.14
C LYS A 81 -20.08 -3.29 -4.88
N ILE A 82 -18.87 -2.96 -4.44
CA ILE A 82 -18.64 -2.05 -3.31
C ILE A 82 -19.06 -0.63 -3.68
N MET A 83 -18.69 -0.14 -4.86
CA MET A 83 -19.07 1.19 -5.34
C MET A 83 -20.59 1.38 -5.35
N GLN A 84 -21.35 0.37 -5.78
CA GLN A 84 -22.81 0.40 -5.76
C GLN A 84 -23.42 0.61 -4.36
N ARG A 85 -22.70 0.24 -3.29
CA ARG A 85 -23.12 0.38 -1.88
C ARG A 85 -22.58 1.63 -1.20
N VAL A 86 -21.34 1.97 -1.47
CA VAL A 86 -20.64 3.10 -0.84
C VAL A 86 -20.99 4.42 -1.53
N GLY A 87 -21.28 4.37 -2.85
CA GLY A 87 -21.47 5.56 -3.67
C GLY A 87 -20.16 6.14 -4.19
N THR A 88 -20.27 7.33 -4.78
CA THR A 88 -19.15 8.04 -5.43
C THR A 88 -18.78 9.33 -4.73
N ASP A 89 -19.20 9.52 -3.49
CA ASP A 89 -18.87 10.69 -2.68
C ASP A 89 -17.37 10.77 -2.40
N VAL A 90 -16.87 12.00 -2.23
CA VAL A 90 -15.48 12.26 -1.85
C VAL A 90 -15.31 12.10 -0.33
N TRP A 91 -14.31 11.34 0.05
CA TRP A 91 -13.92 11.11 1.44
C TRP A 91 -12.53 11.70 1.70
N MET A 92 -12.44 12.71 2.56
CA MET A 92 -11.16 13.32 2.95
C MET A 92 -10.41 12.46 3.98
N ASN A 93 -11.12 11.70 4.81
CA ASN A 93 -10.54 10.81 5.82
C ASN A 93 -10.50 9.37 5.29
N PHE A 94 -9.29 8.85 5.02
CA PHE A 94 -9.08 7.48 4.54
C PHE A 94 -9.53 6.43 5.57
N ASN A 95 -9.35 6.71 6.88
CA ASN A 95 -9.71 5.76 7.93
C ASN A 95 -11.23 5.50 7.95
N SER A 96 -12.03 6.56 7.82
CA SER A 96 -13.49 6.44 7.70
C SER A 96 -13.91 5.79 6.37
N PHE A 97 -13.20 6.08 5.30
CA PHE A 97 -13.46 5.50 3.99
C PHE A 97 -13.23 3.98 3.99
N ILE A 98 -12.08 3.50 4.51
CA ILE A 98 -11.77 2.07 4.56
C ILE A 98 -12.72 1.30 5.47
N ASP A 99 -13.21 1.90 6.54
CA ASP A 99 -14.24 1.30 7.40
C ASP A 99 -15.54 1.09 6.62
N LYS A 100 -15.96 2.07 5.83
CA LYS A 100 -17.15 1.98 4.96
C LYS A 100 -16.98 0.92 3.88
N VAL A 101 -15.83 0.90 3.21
CA VAL A 101 -15.46 -0.12 2.21
C VAL A 101 -15.46 -1.52 2.83
N THR A 102 -14.91 -1.66 4.04
CA THR A 102 -14.87 -2.92 4.77
C THR A 102 -16.27 -3.43 5.12
N ALA A 103 -17.15 -2.55 5.58
CA ALA A 103 -18.53 -2.91 5.88
C ALA A 103 -19.26 -3.40 4.62
N ALA A 104 -19.18 -2.64 3.52
CA ALA A 104 -19.80 -3.01 2.25
C ALA A 104 -19.22 -4.31 1.67
N ALA A 105 -17.91 -4.53 1.75
CA ALA A 105 -17.27 -5.75 1.30
C ALA A 105 -17.75 -7.00 2.09
N LYS A 106 -17.92 -6.88 3.41
CA LYS A 106 -18.43 -7.97 4.27
C LYS A 106 -19.91 -8.31 4.03
N GLU A 107 -20.70 -7.34 3.58
CA GLU A 107 -22.08 -7.60 3.15
C GLU A 107 -22.14 -8.42 1.86
N ILE A 108 -21.15 -8.22 0.96
CA ILE A 108 -21.03 -8.96 -0.30
C ILE A 108 -20.47 -10.36 -0.06
N ASP A 109 -19.36 -10.43 0.67
CA ASP A 109 -18.69 -11.68 1.04
C ASP A 109 -18.18 -11.61 2.48
N LYS A 110 -18.80 -12.39 3.37
CA LYS A 110 -18.40 -12.46 4.79
C LYS A 110 -16.95 -12.95 5.01
N LYS A 111 -16.38 -13.63 4.00
CA LYS A 111 -15.01 -14.18 4.05
C LYS A 111 -13.99 -13.34 3.29
N VAL A 112 -14.38 -12.14 2.84
CA VAL A 112 -13.47 -11.24 2.13
C VAL A 112 -12.20 -10.99 2.94
N LYS A 113 -11.05 -11.11 2.28
CA LYS A 113 -9.74 -10.88 2.91
C LYS A 113 -9.50 -9.38 3.12
N ALA A 114 -8.90 -9.02 4.25
CA ALA A 114 -8.50 -7.64 4.51
C ALA A 114 -7.54 -7.09 3.44
N THR A 115 -6.69 -7.94 2.85
CA THR A 115 -5.80 -7.56 1.74
C THR A 115 -6.57 -7.10 0.50
N THR A 116 -7.68 -7.76 0.17
CA THR A 116 -8.58 -7.39 -0.94
C THR A 116 -9.23 -6.03 -0.69
N VAL A 117 -9.77 -5.84 0.52
CA VAL A 117 -10.40 -4.57 0.93
C VAL A 117 -9.39 -3.42 0.88
N ASN A 118 -8.19 -3.62 1.44
CA ASN A 118 -7.11 -2.63 1.42
C ASN A 118 -6.68 -2.30 -0.01
N ALA A 119 -6.54 -3.29 -0.90
CA ALA A 119 -6.17 -3.06 -2.29
C ALA A 119 -7.20 -2.17 -3.00
N ILE A 120 -8.50 -2.45 -2.82
CA ILE A 120 -9.58 -1.66 -3.41
C ILE A 120 -9.59 -0.24 -2.82
N ALA A 121 -9.56 -0.08 -1.49
CA ALA A 121 -9.60 1.23 -0.85
C ALA A 121 -8.41 2.12 -1.28
N ARG A 122 -7.21 1.54 -1.39
CA ARG A 122 -6.02 2.28 -1.85
C ARG A 122 -6.10 2.67 -3.31
N ALA A 123 -6.58 1.79 -4.18
CA ALA A 123 -6.77 2.10 -5.59
C ALA A 123 -7.77 3.27 -5.82
N MET A 124 -8.71 3.45 -4.89
CA MET A 124 -9.68 4.56 -4.91
C MET A 124 -9.17 5.83 -4.22
N SER A 125 -7.95 5.84 -3.71
CA SER A 125 -7.40 6.94 -2.90
C SER A 125 -6.24 7.63 -3.59
N GLU A 126 -6.07 8.90 -3.26
CA GLU A 126 -4.95 9.75 -3.68
C GLU A 126 -4.36 10.41 -2.43
N THR A 127 -3.08 10.70 -2.44
CA THR A 127 -2.41 11.46 -1.38
C THR A 127 -2.92 12.91 -1.40
N CYS A 128 -3.22 13.46 -0.22
CA CYS A 128 -3.64 14.83 -0.04
C CYS A 128 -3.05 15.35 1.27
N GLU A 129 -2.34 16.47 1.22
CA GLU A 129 -1.67 17.07 2.39
C GLU A 129 -2.66 17.51 3.48
N GLU A 130 -3.88 17.87 3.09
CA GLU A 130 -4.94 18.31 4.00
C GLU A 130 -5.72 17.14 4.62
N ALA A 131 -5.46 15.89 4.20
CA ALA A 131 -6.16 14.72 4.70
C ALA A 131 -5.61 14.27 6.06
N ASP A 132 -6.48 13.68 6.88
CA ASP A 132 -6.06 13.09 8.15
C ASP A 132 -5.01 11.98 7.94
N PRO A 133 -4.04 11.84 8.86
CA PRO A 133 -3.05 10.78 8.80
C PRO A 133 -3.69 9.39 8.76
N VAL A 134 -3.14 8.51 7.92
CA VAL A 134 -3.64 7.15 7.76
C VAL A 134 -3.20 6.30 8.94
N VAL A 135 -4.17 5.72 9.64
CA VAL A 135 -3.92 4.81 10.75
C VAL A 135 -3.46 3.45 10.21
N LYS A 136 -2.25 3.05 10.59
CA LYS A 136 -1.69 1.75 10.27
C LYS A 136 -2.17 0.67 11.24
N LYS A 137 -2.16 0.98 12.55
CA LYS A 137 -2.55 0.07 13.61
C LYS A 137 -2.97 0.81 14.86
N ILE A 138 -3.97 0.27 15.55
CA ILE A 138 -4.39 0.73 16.88
C ILE A 138 -4.11 -0.38 17.88
N HIS A 139 -3.34 -0.07 18.90
CA HIS A 139 -3.11 -0.92 20.06
C HIS A 139 -3.93 -0.42 21.21
N LYS A 140 -4.74 -1.28 21.81
CA LYS A 140 -5.52 -0.93 22.99
C LYS A 140 -4.59 -0.63 24.17
N ARG A 141 -5.03 0.21 25.09
CA ARG A 141 -4.35 0.48 26.36
C ARG A 141 -3.95 -0.84 27.06
N GLY A 142 -2.69 -0.91 27.51
CA GLY A 142 -2.13 -2.13 28.12
C GLY A 142 -1.88 -3.27 27.12
N SER A 143 -1.75 -2.94 25.83
CA SER A 143 -1.39 -3.92 24.81
C SER A 143 0.00 -4.49 25.02
N LYS A 144 0.10 -5.81 25.10
CA LYS A 144 1.38 -6.52 25.19
C LYS A 144 2.32 -6.26 24.01
N ASP A 145 1.77 -5.85 22.85
CA ASP A 145 2.57 -5.49 21.68
C ASP A 145 3.38 -4.22 21.93
N VAL A 146 2.76 -3.20 22.57
CA VAL A 146 3.44 -1.93 22.90
C VAL A 146 4.43 -2.16 24.06
N GLU A 147 4.03 -2.89 25.09
CA GLU A 147 4.93 -3.26 26.18
C GLU A 147 6.17 -4.03 25.66
N ARG A 148 5.95 -4.95 24.70
CA ARG A 148 7.03 -5.69 24.05
C ARG A 148 7.94 -4.79 23.22
N LEU A 149 7.39 -3.82 22.49
CA LEU A 149 8.16 -2.83 21.75
C LEU A 149 9.06 -2.04 22.70
N MET A 150 8.48 -1.48 23.76
CA MET A 150 9.19 -0.73 24.79
C MET A 150 10.32 -1.55 25.42
N PHE A 151 10.03 -2.80 25.79
CA PHE A 151 11.01 -3.69 26.41
C PHE A 151 12.14 -4.07 25.44
N THR A 152 11.80 -4.49 24.21
CA THR A 152 12.78 -4.98 23.22
C THR A 152 13.79 -3.92 22.82
N TYR A 153 13.35 -2.66 22.71
CA TYR A 153 14.17 -1.54 22.24
C TYR A 153 14.52 -0.55 23.35
N CYS A 154 14.23 -0.89 24.61
CA CYS A 154 14.46 -0.02 25.76
C CYS A 154 13.89 1.40 25.62
N ILE A 155 12.70 1.51 25.02
CA ILE A 155 12.04 2.80 24.77
C ILE A 155 11.16 3.13 25.97
N PRO A 156 11.38 4.26 26.67
CA PRO A 156 10.47 4.74 27.72
C PRO A 156 9.16 5.24 27.10
N SER A 157 8.06 5.16 27.84
CA SER A 157 6.70 5.50 27.37
C SER A 157 6.60 6.90 26.77
N GLU A 158 7.28 7.87 27.37
CA GLU A 158 7.29 9.28 26.96
C GLU A 158 8.02 9.52 25.61
N ARG A 159 8.74 8.54 25.11
CA ARG A 159 9.46 8.62 23.83
C ARG A 159 8.77 7.83 22.71
N LEU A 160 7.65 7.18 22.96
CA LEU A 160 6.95 6.36 21.97
C LEU A 160 6.57 7.16 20.71
N SER A 161 6.23 8.44 20.85
CA SER A 161 5.93 9.32 19.71
C SER A 161 7.12 9.49 18.77
N ASP A 162 8.35 9.50 19.29
CA ASP A 162 9.57 9.61 18.50
C ASP A 162 9.89 8.33 17.70
N TYR A 163 9.10 7.30 17.92
CA TYR A 163 9.14 6.02 17.22
C TYR A 163 7.83 5.72 16.46
N GLY A 164 7.01 6.76 16.20
CA GLY A 164 5.79 6.67 15.41
C GLY A 164 4.60 6.01 16.12
N VAL A 165 4.63 5.91 17.46
CA VAL A 165 3.55 5.36 18.28
C VAL A 165 3.00 6.47 19.17
N ILE A 166 1.80 6.96 18.87
CA ILE A 166 1.20 8.14 19.52
C ILE A 166 0.02 7.70 20.38
N GLU A 167 -0.07 8.19 21.62
CA GLU A 167 -1.21 7.94 22.48
C GLU A 167 -2.40 8.82 22.08
N ASP A 168 -3.58 8.21 21.90
CA ASP A 168 -4.83 8.92 21.63
C ASP A 168 -5.53 9.38 22.92
N ASP A 169 -6.56 10.22 22.80
CA ASP A 169 -7.33 10.74 23.93
C ASP A 169 -8.00 9.65 24.79
N LYS A 170 -8.07 8.41 24.29
CA LYS A 170 -8.64 7.25 24.98
C LYS A 170 -7.59 6.39 25.66
N GLY A 171 -6.32 6.76 25.55
CA GLY A 171 -5.19 6.01 26.07
C GLY A 171 -4.83 4.76 25.24
N ASN A 172 -5.27 4.70 23.98
CA ASN A 172 -4.76 3.71 23.03
C ASN A 172 -3.50 4.25 22.35
N TYR A 173 -2.69 3.35 21.84
CA TYR A 173 -1.51 3.71 21.06
C TYR A 173 -1.78 3.52 19.58
N VAL A 174 -1.58 4.57 18.79
CA VAL A 174 -1.86 4.62 17.35
C VAL A 174 -0.54 4.71 16.59
N GLU A 175 -0.34 3.76 15.68
CA GLU A 175 0.70 3.84 14.66
C GLU A 175 0.09 4.40 13.38
N TYR A 176 0.72 5.45 12.83
CA TYR A 176 0.36 5.99 11.53
C TYR A 176 1.24 5.42 10.42
N GLU A 177 0.76 5.48 9.19
CA GLU A 177 1.58 5.16 8.03
C GLU A 177 2.57 6.30 7.77
N SER A 178 3.82 5.93 7.48
CA SER A 178 4.81 6.90 7.02
C SER A 178 4.58 7.23 5.56
N ASP A 179 4.73 8.49 5.19
CA ASP A 179 4.82 8.87 3.79
C ASP A 179 6.13 8.31 3.20
N SER A 180 6.01 7.55 2.12
CA SER A 180 7.18 6.95 1.45
C SER A 180 8.07 8.00 0.79
N ASP A 181 7.49 9.10 0.34
CA ASP A 181 8.20 10.15 -0.40
C ASP A 181 9.00 11.06 0.54
N LEU A 182 8.57 11.13 1.82
CA LEU A 182 9.29 11.86 2.88
C LEU A 182 10.28 10.98 3.66
N ARG A 183 10.38 9.68 3.33
CA ARG A 183 11.28 8.76 4.02
C ARG A 183 12.72 9.02 3.62
N ASP A 184 13.56 9.31 4.60
CA ASP A 184 15.00 9.44 4.45
C ASP A 184 15.76 8.42 5.30
N SER A 185 17.05 8.23 5.01
CA SER A 185 17.93 7.32 5.74
C SER A 185 19.30 7.96 5.99
N GLU A 186 19.70 7.96 7.27
CA GLU A 186 20.96 8.50 7.72
C GLU A 186 21.96 7.40 8.06
N LYS A 187 23.24 7.67 7.79
CA LYS A 187 24.35 6.80 8.19
C LYS A 187 24.96 7.33 9.47
N ILE A 188 24.66 6.67 10.58
CA ILE A 188 25.12 7.07 11.91
C ILE A 188 26.34 6.23 12.31
N CYS A 189 27.34 6.84 12.92
CA CYS A 189 28.51 6.13 13.44
C CYS A 189 28.07 5.10 14.51
N VAL A 190 28.62 3.88 14.47
CA VAL A 190 28.27 2.79 15.42
C VAL A 190 28.48 3.18 16.89
N LYS A 191 29.34 4.16 17.18
CA LYS A 191 29.60 4.67 18.53
C LYS A 191 28.61 5.72 19.01
N GLU A 192 27.74 6.21 18.14
CA GLU A 192 26.77 7.26 18.42
C GLU A 192 25.40 6.65 18.70
N ASP A 193 24.71 7.17 19.71
CA ASP A 193 23.35 6.77 20.01
C ASP A 193 22.39 7.31 18.94
N ILE A 194 21.52 6.44 18.40
CA ILE A 194 20.58 6.78 17.31
C ILE A 194 19.58 7.83 17.77
N TYR A 195 19.12 7.74 19.01
CA TYR A 195 18.14 8.68 19.54
C TYR A 195 18.73 10.06 19.78
N ASP A 196 19.97 10.13 20.31
CA ASP A 196 20.69 11.40 20.50
C ASP A 196 20.99 12.07 19.15
N TYR A 197 21.35 11.28 18.14
CA TYR A 197 21.52 11.78 16.77
C TYR A 197 20.19 12.35 16.23
N PHE A 198 19.10 11.61 16.36
CA PHE A 198 17.77 12.03 15.91
C PHE A 198 17.35 13.35 16.54
N LEU A 199 17.50 13.52 17.83
CA LEU A 199 17.16 14.76 18.54
C LEU A 199 18.01 15.97 18.12
N ARG A 200 19.27 15.74 17.76
CA ARG A 200 20.19 16.80 17.39
C ARG A 200 20.09 17.19 15.92
N GLU A 201 20.02 16.20 15.03
CA GLU A 201 20.20 16.41 13.58
C GLU A 201 18.91 16.34 12.78
N VAL A 202 17.85 15.68 13.27
CA VAL A 202 16.62 15.47 12.51
C VAL A 202 15.47 16.29 13.08
N ARG A 203 15.17 16.14 14.37
CA ARG A 203 14.00 16.74 15.03
C ARG A 203 13.92 18.27 14.90
N PRO A 204 15.01 19.05 14.95
CA PRO A 204 14.94 20.49 14.81
C PRO A 204 14.49 20.97 13.42
N TYR A 205 14.64 20.13 12.40
CA TYR A 205 14.31 20.46 11.02
C TYR A 205 12.99 19.84 10.57
N VAL A 206 12.60 18.67 11.14
CA VAL A 206 11.39 17.93 10.81
C VAL A 206 10.71 17.51 12.12
N ALA A 207 9.84 18.37 12.63
CA ALA A 207 9.25 18.22 13.96
C ALA A 207 8.35 17.00 14.13
N ASP A 208 7.76 16.50 13.06
CA ASP A 208 6.87 15.34 12.99
C ASP A 208 7.55 14.04 12.52
N ALA A 209 8.87 14.08 12.31
CA ALA A 209 9.65 12.88 11.98
C ALA A 209 9.68 11.89 13.16
N TRP A 210 9.83 10.61 12.84
CA TRP A 210 10.08 9.54 13.81
C TRP A 210 11.06 8.50 13.32
N ILE A 211 11.68 7.79 14.26
CA ILE A 211 12.64 6.73 13.98
C ILE A 211 11.89 5.45 13.56
N ASN A 212 12.19 4.93 12.38
CA ASN A 212 11.65 3.65 11.90
C ASN A 212 12.55 2.49 12.35
N ILE A 213 12.29 1.92 13.52
CA ILE A 213 13.07 0.81 14.08
C ILE A 213 13.18 -0.38 13.12
N PRO A 214 12.10 -0.89 12.48
CA PRO A 214 12.20 -2.01 11.55
C PRO A 214 13.11 -1.76 10.35
N ALA A 215 13.33 -0.49 9.98
CA ALA A 215 14.21 -0.11 8.88
C ALA A 215 15.66 0.14 9.35
N THR A 216 15.89 0.28 10.65
CA THR A 216 17.22 0.49 11.23
C THR A 216 18.06 -0.79 11.06
N LYS A 217 19.26 -0.66 10.47
CA LYS A 217 20.19 -1.77 10.25
C LYS A 217 21.55 -1.40 10.84
N ILE A 218 22.16 -2.36 11.52
CA ILE A 218 23.56 -2.28 11.91
C ILE A 218 24.36 -2.83 10.73
N GLY A 219 25.21 -1.98 10.15
CA GLY A 219 26.07 -2.31 9.00
C GLY A 219 27.40 -2.95 9.43
#